data_5588eb95d678151b1d052f7951d372ca
#
_entry.id   5588eb95d678151b1d052f7951d372ca
#
_cell.length_a   1.000
_cell.length_b   1.000
_cell.length_c   1.000
_cell.angle_alpha   90.00
_cell.angle_beta   90.00
_cell.angle_gamma   90.00
#
_symmetry.space_group_name_H-M   'P 1'
#
loop_
_entity.id
_entity.type
_entity.pdbx_description
1 polymer ?
#
loop_
_entity_poly.entity_id
_entity_poly.type
_entity_poly.pdbx_seq_one_letter_code
_entity_poly.pdbx_strand_id
1 'polypeptide(L)'
;MALVSLYRMGDVLALTLSKPLVNSLGYSLTQIGRADGFVALASSMAGVALGGFLVTRWPQSWTLALGALLEALGNWAFVWLAHQPPDEVLLYLATGADQFGNGFAGTVFVVYLSMLVNPRYPGAQYAFLSGFAFMLPRLLAGASGSIQQQIGYDGFFLLSGALSLAAVALLPMVARVRPRPDDA
;
A
#
# COMPACT_ATOMS: atom_id res chain seq x y z
N MET A 1 -10.77 -7.42 11.50
CA MET A 1 -10.12 -6.15 11.89
C MET A 1 -8.61 -6.19 11.72
N ALA A 2 -7.87 -7.18 12.25
CA ALA A 2 -6.41 -7.24 12.11
C ALA A 2 -5.91 -7.16 10.66
N LEU A 3 -6.50 -7.92 9.74
CA LEU A 3 -6.13 -7.87 8.31
C LEU A 3 -6.35 -6.48 7.72
N VAL A 4 -7.46 -5.82 8.06
CA VAL A 4 -7.82 -4.50 7.53
C VAL A 4 -6.78 -3.44 7.91
N SER A 5 -6.32 -3.43 9.17
CA SER A 5 -5.28 -2.50 9.63
C SER A 5 -3.88 -2.88 9.12
N LEU A 6 -3.54 -4.18 9.14
CA LEU A 6 -2.21 -4.64 8.77
C LEU A 6 -1.94 -4.47 7.27
N TYR A 7 -2.96 -4.66 6.43
CA TYR A 7 -2.86 -4.53 4.98
C TYR A 7 -2.39 -3.14 4.54
N ARG A 8 -2.87 -2.08 5.20
CA ARG A 8 -2.49 -0.69 4.87
C ARG A 8 -1.28 -0.17 5.66
N MET A 9 -0.76 -0.99 6.58
CA MET A 9 0.28 -0.52 7.52
C MET A 9 1.61 -0.27 6.82
N GLY A 10 2.04 -1.18 5.94
CA GLY A 10 3.30 -1.04 5.21
C GLY A 10 3.31 0.18 4.30
N ASP A 11 2.23 0.39 3.55
CA ASP A 11 2.07 1.52 2.63
C ASP A 11 2.07 2.87 3.37
N VAL A 12 1.25 3.02 4.42
CA VAL A 12 1.18 4.27 5.20
C VAL A 12 2.51 4.64 5.84
N LEU A 13 3.27 3.64 6.32
CA LEU A 13 4.62 3.85 6.86
C LEU A 13 5.58 4.31 5.76
N ALA A 14 5.63 3.61 4.64
CA ALA A 14 6.53 3.92 3.52
C ALA A 14 6.27 5.33 2.95
N LEU A 15 5.01 5.70 2.74
CA LEU A 15 4.62 7.03 2.26
C LEU A 15 5.14 8.17 3.15
N THR A 16 5.26 7.93 4.45
CA THR A 16 5.70 8.95 5.40
C THR A 16 7.17 9.32 5.19
N LEU A 17 8.03 8.38 4.81
CA LEU A 17 9.47 8.58 4.68
C LEU A 17 10.01 8.52 3.25
N SER A 18 9.19 8.24 2.24
CA SER A 18 9.62 8.20 0.84
C SER A 18 10.23 9.53 0.38
N LYS A 19 9.59 10.67 0.70
CA LYS A 19 10.09 12.00 0.34
C LYS A 19 11.37 12.39 1.09
N PRO A 20 11.44 12.23 2.42
CA PRO A 20 12.69 12.41 3.15
C PRO A 20 13.83 11.57 2.60
N LEU A 21 13.60 10.30 2.26
CA LEU A 21 14.62 9.44 1.64
C LEU A 21 15.11 10.04 0.31
N VAL A 22 14.21 10.29 -0.64
CA VAL A 22 14.58 10.78 -1.98
C VAL A 22 15.32 12.11 -1.88
N ASN A 23 14.90 13.00 -0.97
CA ASN A 23 15.61 14.26 -0.73
C ASN A 23 17.02 14.02 -0.15
N SER A 24 17.18 13.06 0.76
CA SER A 24 18.49 12.72 1.36
C SER A 24 19.46 12.07 0.36
N LEU A 25 18.95 11.47 -0.72
CA LEU A 25 19.75 10.92 -1.82
C LEU A 25 20.25 11.99 -2.80
N GLY A 26 19.89 13.27 -2.60
CA GLY A 26 20.38 14.39 -3.38
C GLY A 26 19.55 14.73 -4.62
N TYR A 27 18.36 14.17 -4.77
CA TYR A 27 17.44 14.56 -5.84
C TYR A 27 16.87 15.96 -5.61
N SER A 28 16.82 16.77 -6.67
CA SER A 28 16.25 18.11 -6.60
C SER A 28 14.73 18.07 -6.41
N LEU A 29 14.18 19.12 -5.79
CA LEU A 29 12.73 19.27 -5.63
C LEU A 29 11.99 19.23 -6.98
N THR A 30 12.62 19.68 -8.06
CA THR A 30 12.04 19.64 -9.42
C THR A 30 11.93 18.19 -9.92
N GLN A 31 12.95 17.35 -9.71
CA GLN A 31 12.92 15.93 -10.08
C GLN A 31 11.87 15.17 -9.25
N ILE A 32 11.82 15.43 -7.95
CA ILE A 32 10.80 14.86 -7.06
C ILE A 32 9.40 15.28 -7.53
N GLY A 33 9.21 16.57 -7.86
CA GLY A 33 7.94 17.09 -8.34
C GLY A 33 7.48 16.46 -9.67
N ARG A 34 8.42 16.17 -10.59
CA ARG A 34 8.11 15.46 -11.85
C ARG A 34 7.75 14.01 -11.60
N ALA A 35 8.50 13.32 -10.73
CA ALA A 35 8.20 11.94 -10.34
C ALA A 35 6.80 11.84 -9.74
N ASP A 36 6.45 12.73 -8.81
CA ASP A 36 5.15 12.73 -8.11
C ASP A 36 4.00 13.22 -8.99
N GLY A 37 4.21 14.28 -9.78
CA GLY A 37 3.15 14.88 -10.56
C GLY A 37 2.76 14.09 -11.79
N PHE A 38 3.71 13.42 -12.44
CA PHE A 38 3.45 12.71 -13.70
C PHE A 38 3.57 11.19 -13.55
N VAL A 39 4.72 10.69 -13.08
CA VAL A 39 4.97 9.25 -13.01
C VAL A 39 4.07 8.60 -11.96
N ALA A 40 3.98 9.19 -10.78
CA ALA A 40 3.14 8.68 -9.69
C ALA A 40 1.67 8.62 -10.10
N LEU A 41 1.16 9.69 -10.71
CA LEU A 41 -0.24 9.74 -11.16
C LEU A 41 -0.53 8.67 -12.21
N ALA A 42 0.30 8.61 -13.29
CA ALA A 42 0.09 7.66 -14.37
C ALA A 42 0.18 6.21 -13.87
N SER A 43 1.19 5.90 -13.04
CA SER A 43 1.38 4.56 -12.48
C SER A 43 0.25 4.17 -11.52
N SER A 44 -0.18 5.09 -10.65
CA SER A 44 -1.31 4.86 -9.75
C SER A 44 -2.61 4.60 -10.52
N MET A 45 -2.90 5.37 -11.56
CA MET A 45 -4.07 5.14 -12.42
C MET A 45 -4.01 3.78 -13.11
N ALA A 46 -2.84 3.38 -13.61
CA ALA A 46 -2.66 2.05 -14.20
C ALA A 46 -2.88 0.93 -13.15
N GLY A 47 -2.37 1.12 -11.94
CA GLY A 47 -2.60 0.22 -10.82
C GLY A 47 -4.07 0.09 -10.45
N VAL A 48 -4.78 1.23 -10.33
CA VAL A 48 -6.24 1.27 -10.09
C VAL A 48 -7.01 0.53 -11.17
N ALA A 49 -6.68 0.79 -12.44
CA ALA A 49 -7.36 0.15 -13.58
C ALA A 49 -7.14 -1.38 -13.57
N LEU A 50 -5.91 -1.83 -13.37
CA LEU A 50 -5.60 -3.26 -13.29
C LEU A 50 -6.23 -3.91 -12.05
N GLY A 51 -6.18 -3.26 -10.90
CA GLY A 51 -6.82 -3.74 -9.67
C GLY A 51 -8.33 -3.90 -9.83
N GLY A 52 -9.00 -2.87 -10.40
CA GLY A 52 -10.43 -2.91 -10.71
C GLY A 52 -10.79 -4.02 -11.71
N PHE A 53 -9.97 -4.23 -12.73
CA PHE A 53 -10.18 -5.32 -13.70
C PHE A 53 -10.00 -6.71 -13.06
N LEU A 54 -8.93 -6.91 -12.29
CA LEU A 54 -8.64 -8.24 -11.72
C LEU A 54 -9.60 -8.61 -10.59
N VAL A 55 -10.09 -7.65 -9.80
CA VAL A 55 -11.05 -7.94 -8.72
C VAL A 55 -12.38 -8.50 -9.23
N THR A 56 -12.74 -8.22 -10.48
CA THR A 56 -13.94 -8.78 -11.12
C THR A 56 -13.73 -10.18 -11.72
N ARG A 57 -12.47 -10.59 -11.90
CA ARG A 57 -12.10 -11.84 -12.58
C ARG A 57 -11.53 -12.89 -11.64
N TRP A 58 -10.82 -12.47 -10.59
CA TRP A 58 -10.08 -13.33 -9.69
C TRP A 58 -10.71 -13.38 -8.30
N PRO A 59 -10.50 -14.47 -7.54
CA PRO A 59 -10.92 -14.54 -6.14
C PRO A 59 -10.29 -13.42 -5.32
N GLN A 60 -11.06 -12.82 -4.41
CA GLN A 60 -10.64 -11.68 -3.59
C GLN A 60 -9.34 -11.94 -2.80
N SER A 61 -9.11 -13.18 -2.34
CA SER A 61 -7.88 -13.55 -1.63
C SER A 61 -6.63 -13.41 -2.51
N TRP A 62 -6.71 -13.79 -3.79
CA TRP A 62 -5.60 -13.68 -4.74
C TRP A 62 -5.31 -12.24 -5.12
N THR A 63 -6.34 -11.42 -5.33
CA THR A 63 -6.15 -9.99 -5.63
C THR A 63 -5.58 -9.23 -4.44
N LEU A 64 -5.99 -9.55 -3.21
CA LEU A 64 -5.39 -8.99 -2.00
C LEU A 64 -3.93 -9.45 -1.84
N ALA A 65 -3.62 -10.73 -2.09
CA ALA A 65 -2.24 -11.22 -2.03
C ALA A 65 -1.34 -10.52 -3.04
N LEU A 66 -1.82 -10.37 -4.29
CA LEU A 66 -1.09 -9.65 -5.34
C LEU A 66 -0.90 -8.17 -4.97
N GLY A 67 -1.92 -7.52 -4.40
CA GLY A 67 -1.81 -6.13 -3.94
C GLY A 67 -0.74 -5.95 -2.88
N ALA A 68 -0.73 -6.82 -1.86
CA ALA A 68 0.28 -6.79 -0.81
C ALA A 68 1.70 -7.07 -1.35
N LEU A 69 1.83 -7.95 -2.34
CA LEU A 69 3.10 -8.23 -3.01
C LEU A 69 3.59 -7.01 -3.80
N LEU A 70 2.72 -6.35 -4.56
CA LEU A 70 3.05 -5.16 -5.33
C LEU A 70 3.45 -3.99 -4.42
N GLU A 71 2.74 -3.78 -3.29
CA GLU A 71 3.14 -2.79 -2.28
C GLU A 71 4.51 -3.10 -1.67
N ALA A 72 4.78 -4.37 -1.33
CA ALA A 72 6.08 -4.76 -0.79
C ALA A 72 7.21 -4.52 -1.80
N LEU A 73 7.00 -4.86 -3.07
CA LEU A 73 7.97 -4.60 -4.14
C LEU A 73 8.19 -3.11 -4.37
N GLY A 74 7.14 -2.28 -4.30
CA GLY A 74 7.24 -0.82 -4.36
C GLY A 74 8.09 -0.26 -3.22
N ASN A 75 7.84 -0.69 -1.98
CA ASN A 75 8.64 -0.30 -0.82
C ASN A 75 10.11 -0.72 -0.97
N TRP A 76 10.38 -1.93 -1.46
CA TRP A 76 11.75 -2.41 -1.67
C TRP A 76 12.43 -1.75 -2.87
N ALA A 77 11.68 -1.20 -3.83
CA ALA A 77 12.26 -0.39 -4.90
C ALA A 77 12.95 0.87 -4.37
N PHE A 78 12.47 1.46 -3.26
CA PHE A 78 13.16 2.56 -2.59
C PHE A 78 14.45 2.11 -1.88
N VAL A 79 14.50 0.89 -1.33
CA VAL A 79 15.75 0.31 -0.80
C VAL A 79 16.76 0.15 -1.92
N TRP A 80 16.34 -0.40 -3.05
CA TRP A 80 17.19 -0.54 -4.23
C TRP A 80 17.68 0.82 -4.74
N LEU A 81 16.79 1.83 -4.80
CA LEU A 81 17.14 3.20 -5.21
C LEU A 81 18.21 3.82 -4.30
N ALA A 82 18.14 3.57 -3.00
CA ALA A 82 19.08 4.12 -2.02
C ALA A 82 20.54 3.66 -2.24
N HIS A 83 20.73 2.53 -2.93
CA HIS A 83 22.05 1.96 -3.24
C HIS A 83 22.54 2.30 -4.65
N GLN A 84 21.81 3.11 -5.40
CA GLN A 84 22.18 3.51 -6.75
C GLN A 84 22.69 4.96 -6.76
N PRO A 85 23.54 5.32 -7.74
CA PRO A 85 23.86 6.72 -7.97
C PRO A 85 22.58 7.50 -8.32
N PRO A 86 22.47 8.79 -7.93
CA PRO A 86 21.31 9.60 -8.25
C PRO A 86 21.08 9.71 -9.77
N ASP A 87 20.01 9.09 -10.24
CA ASP A 87 19.58 9.09 -11.64
C ASP A 87 18.06 9.30 -11.70
N GLU A 88 17.61 10.22 -12.55
CA GLU A 88 16.20 10.58 -12.67
C GLU A 88 15.34 9.40 -13.16
N VAL A 89 15.89 8.54 -14.03
CA VAL A 89 15.18 7.35 -14.52
C VAL A 89 14.97 6.35 -13.41
N LEU A 90 15.97 6.13 -12.55
CA LEU A 90 15.85 5.23 -11.40
C LEU A 90 14.82 5.73 -10.39
N LEU A 91 14.76 7.06 -10.16
CA LEU A 91 13.73 7.67 -9.34
C LEU A 91 12.33 7.41 -9.91
N TYR A 92 12.17 7.57 -11.24
CA TYR A 92 10.88 7.30 -11.90
C TYR A 92 10.47 5.85 -11.82
N LEU A 93 11.42 4.92 -11.96
CA LEU A 93 11.14 3.48 -11.81
C LEU A 93 10.70 3.12 -10.39
N ALA A 94 11.41 3.61 -9.36
CA ALA A 94 11.06 3.34 -7.97
C ALA A 94 9.71 3.96 -7.60
N THR A 95 9.51 5.25 -7.93
CA THR A 95 8.23 5.95 -7.69
C THR A 95 7.09 5.29 -8.46
N GLY A 96 7.33 4.90 -9.72
CA GLY A 96 6.33 4.23 -10.56
C GLY A 96 5.91 2.88 -10.00
N ALA A 97 6.87 2.06 -9.56
CA ALA A 97 6.59 0.75 -8.95
C ALA A 97 5.78 0.88 -7.66
N ASP A 98 6.18 1.81 -6.78
CA ASP A 98 5.48 2.10 -5.52
C ASP A 98 4.04 2.56 -5.77
N GLN A 99 3.86 3.56 -6.61
CA GLN A 99 2.54 4.13 -6.88
C GLN A 99 1.62 3.20 -7.67
N PHE A 100 2.17 2.35 -8.51
CA PHE A 100 1.41 1.29 -9.17
C PHE A 100 0.88 0.28 -8.13
N GLY A 101 1.74 -0.18 -7.22
CA GLY A 101 1.37 -1.08 -6.12
C GLY A 101 0.30 -0.47 -5.24
N ASN A 102 0.47 0.80 -4.84
CA ASN A 102 -0.49 1.55 -4.02
C ASN A 102 -1.85 1.69 -4.70
N GLY A 103 -1.89 2.07 -5.98
CA GLY A 103 -3.13 2.18 -6.75
C GLY A 103 -3.88 0.85 -6.86
N PHE A 104 -3.15 -0.23 -7.17
CA PHE A 104 -3.69 -1.58 -7.24
C PHE A 104 -4.24 -2.05 -5.90
N ALA A 105 -3.41 -2.05 -4.87
CA ALA A 105 -3.77 -2.55 -3.55
C ALA A 105 -4.88 -1.71 -2.91
N GLY A 106 -4.86 -0.39 -3.11
CA GLY A 106 -5.91 0.52 -2.65
C GLY A 106 -7.27 0.17 -3.23
N THR A 107 -7.33 -0.09 -4.55
CA THR A 107 -8.58 -0.47 -5.23
C THR A 107 -9.12 -1.80 -4.71
N VAL A 108 -8.27 -2.83 -4.65
CA VAL A 108 -8.66 -4.16 -4.15
C VAL A 108 -9.11 -4.09 -2.69
N PHE A 109 -8.45 -3.27 -1.90
CA PHE A 109 -8.79 -3.08 -0.48
C PHE A 109 -10.15 -2.38 -0.29
N VAL A 110 -10.45 -1.35 -1.08
CA VAL A 110 -11.75 -0.67 -1.05
C VAL A 110 -12.89 -1.63 -1.38
N VAL A 111 -12.70 -2.47 -2.42
CA VAL A 111 -13.68 -3.51 -2.77
C VAL A 111 -13.84 -4.52 -1.64
N TYR A 112 -12.74 -4.96 -1.03
CA TYR A 112 -12.78 -5.86 0.11
C TYR A 112 -13.55 -5.26 1.30
N LEU A 113 -13.29 -3.99 1.65
CA LEU A 113 -14.05 -3.30 2.70
C LEU A 113 -15.54 -3.24 2.39
N SER A 114 -15.89 -2.99 1.13
CA SER A 114 -17.29 -2.92 0.67
C SER A 114 -18.01 -4.26 0.83
N MET A 115 -17.30 -5.39 0.65
CA MET A 115 -17.84 -6.74 0.84
C MET A 115 -18.08 -7.09 2.32
N LEU A 116 -17.42 -6.41 3.26
CA LEU A 116 -17.58 -6.63 4.71
C LEU A 116 -18.78 -5.88 5.30
N VAL A 117 -19.34 -4.95 4.54
CA VAL A 117 -20.41 -4.05 5.00
C VAL A 117 -21.77 -4.70 4.81
N ASN A 118 -22.62 -4.62 5.85
CA ASN A 118 -24.00 -5.07 5.75
C ASN A 118 -24.84 -4.08 4.92
N PRO A 119 -25.57 -4.53 3.89
CA PRO A 119 -26.40 -3.68 3.04
C PRO A 119 -27.45 -2.84 3.78
N ARG A 120 -27.80 -3.22 5.01
CA ARG A 120 -28.81 -2.50 5.83
C ARG A 120 -28.28 -1.16 6.36
N TYR A 121 -26.97 -1.05 6.63
CA TYR A 121 -26.34 0.16 7.18
C TYR A 121 -24.98 0.45 6.52
N PRO A 122 -24.93 0.58 5.18
CA PRO A 122 -23.66 0.55 4.44
C PRO A 122 -22.74 1.71 4.79
N GLY A 123 -23.27 2.94 4.88
CA GLY A 123 -22.45 4.13 5.09
C GLY A 123 -21.76 4.15 6.46
N ALA A 124 -22.50 3.86 7.52
CA ALA A 124 -21.96 3.86 8.89
C ALA A 124 -20.89 2.77 9.08
N GLN A 125 -21.15 1.57 8.58
CA GLN A 125 -20.20 0.46 8.71
C GLN A 125 -18.95 0.67 7.87
N TYR A 126 -19.09 1.17 6.63
CA TYR A 126 -17.94 1.49 5.79
C TYR A 126 -17.07 2.59 6.43
N ALA A 127 -17.69 3.66 6.94
CA ALA A 127 -16.96 4.73 7.62
C ALA A 127 -16.22 4.22 8.86
N PHE A 128 -16.85 3.36 9.66
CA PHE A 128 -16.21 2.74 10.83
C PHE A 128 -15.04 1.83 10.43
N LEU A 129 -15.25 0.95 9.45
CA LEU A 129 -14.22 0.02 8.97
C LEU A 129 -13.04 0.76 8.35
N SER A 130 -13.29 1.75 7.49
CA SER A 130 -12.24 2.55 6.87
C SER A 130 -11.49 3.41 7.90
N GLY A 131 -12.21 4.05 8.83
CA GLY A 131 -11.60 4.81 9.92
C GLY A 131 -10.67 3.93 10.76
N PHE A 132 -11.11 2.75 11.14
CA PHE A 132 -10.31 1.78 11.91
C PHE A 132 -9.12 1.26 11.10
N ALA A 133 -9.30 1.01 9.80
CA ALA A 133 -8.24 0.55 8.91
C ALA A 133 -7.02 1.49 8.89
N PHE A 134 -7.29 2.81 8.90
CA PHE A 134 -6.24 3.82 8.81
C PHE A 134 -5.78 4.37 10.16
N MET A 135 -6.53 4.17 11.23
CA MET A 135 -6.19 4.72 12.55
C MET A 135 -4.85 4.17 13.07
N LEU A 136 -4.71 2.85 13.13
CA LEU A 136 -3.49 2.21 13.64
C LEU A 136 -2.27 2.51 12.77
N PRO A 137 -2.32 2.36 11.42
CA PRO A 137 -1.22 2.77 10.55
C PRO A 137 -0.79 4.23 10.74
N ARG A 138 -1.72 5.16 10.87
CA ARG A 138 -1.41 6.59 11.06
C ARG A 138 -0.78 6.89 12.42
N LEU A 139 -1.23 6.22 13.49
CA LEU A 139 -0.59 6.36 14.81
C LEU A 139 0.86 5.88 14.77
N LEU A 140 1.12 4.75 14.12
CA LEU A 140 2.49 4.22 13.95
C LEU A 140 3.32 5.08 12.99
N ALA A 141 2.71 5.67 11.97
CA ALA A 141 3.39 6.62 11.08
C ALA A 141 3.92 7.84 11.83
N GLY A 142 3.28 8.26 12.93
CA GLY A 142 3.81 9.28 13.82
C GLY A 142 5.15 8.91 14.47
N ALA A 143 5.44 7.61 14.63
CA ALA A 143 6.70 7.11 15.17
C ALA A 143 7.73 6.77 14.07
N SER A 144 7.41 6.95 12.78
CA SER A 144 8.28 6.56 11.65
C SER A 144 9.67 7.18 11.72
N GLY A 145 9.76 8.46 12.12
CA GLY A 145 11.04 9.14 12.26
C GLY A 145 11.93 8.52 13.33
N SER A 146 11.40 8.15 14.49
CA SER A 146 12.18 7.51 15.56
C SER A 146 12.57 6.07 15.19
N ILE A 147 11.72 5.34 14.49
CA ILE A 147 12.04 4.01 13.97
C ILE A 147 13.17 4.12 12.94
N GLN A 148 13.06 5.05 11.99
CA GLN A 148 14.07 5.28 10.96
C GLN A 148 15.43 5.67 11.57
N GLN A 149 15.45 6.48 12.64
CA GLN A 149 16.72 6.83 13.34
C GLN A 149 17.42 5.62 13.94
N GLN A 150 16.70 4.57 14.34
CA GLN A 150 17.26 3.36 14.92
C GLN A 150 17.74 2.34 13.88
N ILE A 151 16.96 2.12 12.81
CA ILE A 151 17.20 1.05 11.83
C ILE A 151 17.63 1.55 10.45
N GLY A 152 17.73 2.87 10.25
CA GLY A 152 18.05 3.48 8.97
C GLY A 152 16.88 3.44 7.97
N TYR A 153 17.08 4.05 6.80
CA TYR A 153 16.09 4.02 5.72
C TYR A 153 15.90 2.61 5.17
N ASP A 154 16.99 1.86 4.94
CA ASP A 154 16.93 0.50 4.40
C ASP A 154 16.11 -0.42 5.30
N GLY A 155 16.43 -0.44 6.60
CA GLY A 155 15.68 -1.23 7.57
C GLY A 155 14.22 -0.83 7.64
N PHE A 156 13.93 0.46 7.53
CA PHE A 156 12.56 0.97 7.58
C PHE A 156 11.73 0.53 6.37
N PHE A 157 12.25 0.66 5.15
CA PHE A 157 11.52 0.24 3.94
C PHE A 157 11.45 -1.29 3.80
N LEU A 158 12.47 -2.03 4.27
CA LEU A 158 12.39 -3.49 4.37
C LEU A 158 11.29 -3.91 5.34
N LEU A 159 11.21 -3.27 6.52
CA LEU A 159 10.15 -3.52 7.51
C LEU A 159 8.77 -3.19 6.93
N SER A 160 8.61 -2.06 6.25
CA SER A 160 7.34 -1.65 5.63
C SER A 160 6.87 -2.67 4.60
N GLY A 161 7.74 -3.14 3.71
CA GLY A 161 7.42 -4.19 2.75
C GLY A 161 7.09 -5.53 3.43
N ALA A 162 7.83 -5.91 4.47
CA ALA A 162 7.54 -7.13 5.24
C ALA A 162 6.18 -7.07 5.94
N LEU A 163 5.77 -5.90 6.45
CA LEU A 163 4.43 -5.70 7.04
C LEU A 163 3.32 -5.85 6.01
N SER A 164 3.50 -5.34 4.78
CA SER A 164 2.55 -5.57 3.69
C SER A 164 2.40 -7.07 3.39
N LEU A 165 3.50 -7.82 3.34
CA LEU A 165 3.46 -9.27 3.13
C LEU A 165 2.89 -10.03 4.34
N ALA A 166 3.09 -9.57 5.56
CA ALA A 166 2.52 -10.20 6.75
C ALA A 166 0.97 -10.25 6.70
N ALA A 167 0.34 -9.29 6.02
CA ALA A 167 -1.10 -9.30 5.79
C ALA A 167 -1.55 -10.53 4.96
N VAL A 168 -0.70 -11.04 4.07
CA VAL A 168 -0.98 -12.24 3.26
C VAL A 168 -1.18 -13.46 4.13
N ALA A 169 -0.45 -13.57 5.25
CA ALA A 169 -0.59 -14.68 6.20
C ALA A 169 -1.99 -14.75 6.84
N LEU A 170 -2.72 -13.62 6.86
CA LEU A 170 -4.08 -13.55 7.39
C LEU A 170 -5.17 -13.86 6.33
N LEU A 171 -4.81 -13.98 5.05
CA LEU A 171 -5.76 -14.25 3.96
C LEU A 171 -6.55 -15.56 4.10
N PRO A 172 -6.00 -16.68 4.64
CA PRO A 172 -6.79 -17.89 4.86
C PRO A 172 -8.01 -17.65 5.77
N MET A 173 -7.94 -16.63 6.65
CA MET A 173 -9.08 -16.23 7.46
C MET A 173 -10.17 -15.53 6.66
N VAL A 174 -9.80 -14.84 5.57
CA VAL A 174 -10.73 -14.14 4.65
C VAL A 174 -11.51 -15.13 3.81
N ALA A 175 -10.88 -16.20 3.35
CA ALA A 175 -11.51 -17.24 2.54
C ALA A 175 -12.68 -17.96 3.26
N ARG A 176 -12.74 -17.86 4.58
CA ARG A 176 -13.83 -18.42 5.40
C ARG A 176 -15.02 -17.47 5.57
N VAL A 177 -14.90 -16.21 5.20
CA VAL A 177 -15.96 -15.19 5.26
C VAL A 177 -16.63 -15.09 3.88
N ARG A 178 -17.09 -16.20 3.32
CA ARG A 178 -18.04 -16.16 2.19
C ARG A 178 -19.41 -15.83 2.75
N PRO A 179 -20.17 -14.88 2.18
CA PRO A 179 -21.59 -14.77 2.47
C PRO A 179 -22.23 -16.14 2.20
N ARG A 180 -23.00 -16.67 3.14
CA ARG A 180 -23.83 -17.84 2.87
C ARG A 180 -24.85 -17.48 1.79
N PRO A 181 -25.09 -18.36 0.80
CA PRO A 181 -26.08 -18.11 -0.23
C PRO A 181 -27.51 -17.93 0.29
N ASP A 182 -27.73 -18.24 1.57
CA ASP A 182 -29.05 -18.29 2.19
C ASP A 182 -29.48 -16.98 2.88
N ASP A 183 -28.68 -15.92 2.79
CA ASP A 183 -28.99 -14.59 3.39
C ASP A 183 -29.48 -13.57 2.34
N ALA A 184 -29.94 -14.02 1.15
CA ALA A 184 -30.52 -13.19 0.10
C ALA A 184 -32.04 -13.22 0.11
#